data_cddb7643eae68058810bd791693df871
#
_entry.id   cddb7643eae68058810bd791693df871
#
_cell.length_a   1.000
_cell.length_b   1.000
_cell.length_c   1.000
_cell.angle_alpha   90.00
_cell.angle_beta   90.00
_cell.angle_gamma   90.00
#
_symmetry.space_group_name_H-M   'P 1'
#
loop_
_entity.id
_entity.type
_entity.pdbx_description
1 polymer ?
#
loop_
_entity_poly.entity_id
_entity_poly.type
_entity_poly.pdbx_seq_one_letter_code
_entity_poly.pdbx_strand_id
1 'polypeptide(L)'
;MAKKIDKTNAARLLDQAGVEYELIPYVVDENNLAAEHIAEQLEEPIEQVFKTLVLCGDKTGHFVCVIPGCCEVDLKKAAKVSGNKKCDLIPMKELLPLTGYIRG
;
A
#
# COMPACT_ATOMS: atom_id res chain seq x y z
N MET A 1 -16.74 -11.25 24.20
CA MET A 1 -16.29 -9.88 23.89
C MET A 1 -15.78 -9.81 22.46
N ALA A 2 -16.21 -8.81 21.73
CA ALA A 2 -15.65 -8.58 20.40
C ALA A 2 -14.19 -8.16 20.53
N LYS A 3 -13.33 -8.76 19.71
CA LYS A 3 -11.92 -8.41 19.67
C LYS A 3 -11.78 -6.99 19.08
N LYS A 4 -11.09 -6.12 19.80
CA LYS A 4 -10.84 -4.75 19.33
C LYS A 4 -9.88 -4.79 18.14
N ILE A 5 -10.25 -4.11 17.06
CA ILE A 5 -9.40 -3.96 15.88
C ILE A 5 -8.52 -2.72 16.08
N ASP A 6 -7.21 -2.90 16.02
CA ASP A 6 -6.28 -1.78 16.11
C ASP A 6 -6.31 -0.95 14.83
N LYS A 7 -6.42 0.36 15.00
CA LYS A 7 -6.41 1.28 13.86
C LYS A 7 -4.99 1.62 13.44
N THR A 8 -4.75 1.61 12.13
CA THR A 8 -3.50 2.09 11.56
C THR A 8 -3.49 3.63 11.55
N ASN A 9 -2.33 4.24 11.29
CA ASN A 9 -2.26 5.68 11.11
C ASN A 9 -3.11 6.15 9.94
N ALA A 10 -3.20 5.36 8.87
CA ALA A 10 -4.06 5.67 7.73
C ALA A 10 -5.53 5.75 8.15
N ALA A 11 -6.00 4.80 8.96
CA ALA A 11 -7.37 4.81 9.47
C ALA A 11 -7.63 6.03 10.35
N ARG A 12 -6.66 6.41 11.20
CA ARG A 12 -6.79 7.61 12.05
C ARG A 12 -6.87 8.89 11.20
N LEU A 13 -6.13 8.96 10.11
CA LEU A 13 -6.22 10.09 9.18
C LEU A 13 -7.58 10.18 8.50
N LEU A 14 -8.18 9.04 8.17
CA LEU A 14 -9.53 8.99 7.62
C LEU A 14 -10.56 9.48 8.64
N ASP A 15 -10.39 9.11 9.92
CA ASP A 15 -11.24 9.61 11.01
C ASP A 15 -11.17 11.14 11.10
N GLN A 16 -9.96 11.69 11.06
CA GLN A 16 -9.75 13.14 11.12
C GLN A 16 -10.35 13.87 9.92
N ALA A 17 -10.32 13.24 8.75
CA ALA A 17 -10.90 13.82 7.53
C ALA A 17 -12.42 13.68 7.46
N GLY A 18 -13.05 12.94 8.39
CA GLY A 18 -14.48 12.72 8.38
C GLY A 18 -14.95 11.75 7.30
N VAL A 19 -14.07 10.89 6.81
CA VAL A 19 -14.38 9.91 5.77
C VAL A 19 -14.99 8.67 6.39
N GLU A 20 -16.13 8.22 5.86
CA GLU A 20 -16.73 6.94 6.26
C GLU A 20 -15.94 5.79 5.67
N TYR A 21 -15.65 4.78 6.49
CA TYR A 21 -14.92 3.59 6.07
C TYR A 21 -15.24 2.43 6.98
N GLU A 22 -14.88 1.23 6.58
CA GLU A 22 -15.04 0.02 7.35
C GLU A 22 -13.66 -0.66 7.52
N LEU A 23 -13.36 -1.10 8.74
CA LEU A 23 -12.16 -1.89 9.01
C LEU A 23 -12.51 -3.36 8.89
N ILE A 24 -11.97 -4.02 7.88
CA ILE A 24 -12.20 -5.44 7.63
C ILE A 24 -10.91 -6.19 7.95
N PRO A 25 -10.85 -6.96 9.06
CA PRO A 25 -9.66 -7.71 9.40
C PRO A 25 -9.46 -8.90 8.46
N TYR A 26 -8.21 -9.23 8.20
CA TYR A 26 -7.84 -10.43 7.46
C TYR A 26 -6.63 -11.08 8.10
N VAL A 27 -6.43 -12.36 7.81
CA VAL A 27 -5.28 -13.10 8.33
C VAL A 27 -4.05 -12.76 7.50
N VAL A 28 -3.00 -12.28 8.18
CA VAL A 28 -1.72 -12.01 7.54
C VAL A 28 -0.96 -13.33 7.41
N ASP A 29 -0.69 -13.73 6.18
CA ASP A 29 0.14 -14.89 5.88
C ASP A 29 1.48 -14.38 5.36
N GLU A 30 2.52 -14.47 6.17
CA GLU A 30 3.86 -13.99 5.82
C GLU A 30 4.45 -14.69 4.59
N ASN A 31 3.95 -15.89 4.28
CA ASN A 31 4.37 -16.63 3.10
C ASN A 31 3.57 -16.27 1.84
N ASN A 32 2.49 -15.52 1.99
CA ASN A 32 1.65 -15.11 0.87
C ASN A 32 1.06 -13.71 1.13
N LEU A 33 1.86 -12.69 0.87
CA LEU A 33 1.47 -11.29 1.07
C LEU A 33 0.82 -10.68 -0.17
N ALA A 34 0.52 -11.49 -1.19
CA ALA A 34 -0.06 -10.99 -2.44
C ALA A 34 -1.45 -10.41 -2.24
N ALA A 35 -1.76 -9.33 -2.95
CA ALA A 35 -3.07 -8.69 -2.90
C ALA A 35 -4.19 -9.64 -3.34
N GLU A 36 -3.91 -10.56 -4.26
CA GLU A 36 -4.84 -11.59 -4.71
C GLU A 36 -5.32 -12.46 -3.56
N HIS A 37 -4.39 -12.87 -2.68
CA HIS A 37 -4.72 -13.68 -1.50
C HIS A 37 -5.62 -12.90 -0.52
N ILE A 38 -5.32 -11.63 -0.32
CA ILE A 38 -6.12 -10.76 0.54
C ILE A 38 -7.52 -10.57 -0.05
N ALA A 39 -7.61 -10.36 -1.38
CA ALA A 39 -8.90 -10.22 -2.06
C ALA A 39 -9.76 -11.47 -1.89
N GLU A 40 -9.16 -12.66 -1.97
CA GLU A 40 -9.86 -13.92 -1.74
C GLU A 40 -10.41 -14.01 -0.31
N GLN A 41 -9.62 -13.67 0.69
CA GLN A 41 -10.05 -13.67 2.08
C GLN A 41 -11.23 -12.74 2.33
N LEU A 42 -11.23 -11.57 1.70
CA LEU A 42 -12.25 -10.55 1.89
C LEU A 42 -13.45 -10.74 0.95
N GLU A 43 -13.39 -11.71 0.04
CA GLU A 43 -14.41 -11.96 -0.97
C GLU A 43 -14.67 -10.72 -1.84
N GLU A 44 -13.60 -9.94 -2.09
CA GLU A 44 -13.66 -8.72 -2.87
C GLU A 44 -13.04 -8.91 -4.25
N PRO A 45 -13.56 -8.23 -5.30
CA PRO A 45 -12.90 -8.27 -6.61
C PRO A 45 -11.47 -7.70 -6.51
N ILE A 46 -10.51 -8.37 -7.14
CA ILE A 46 -9.12 -7.93 -7.09
C ILE A 46 -8.94 -6.50 -7.61
N GLU A 47 -9.78 -6.07 -8.54
CA GLU A 47 -9.74 -4.71 -9.10
C GLU A 47 -10.07 -3.64 -8.07
N GLN A 48 -10.72 -4.00 -6.98
CA GLN A 48 -11.06 -3.09 -5.88
C GLN A 48 -10.08 -3.17 -4.71
N VAL A 49 -9.08 -4.05 -4.81
CA VAL A 49 -8.02 -4.18 -3.81
C VAL A 49 -6.76 -3.52 -4.36
N PHE A 50 -6.33 -2.46 -3.69
CA PHE A 50 -5.18 -1.67 -4.11
C PHE A 50 -3.97 -1.98 -3.26
N LYS A 51 -2.79 -1.78 -3.83
CA LYS A 51 -1.52 -1.89 -3.11
C LYS A 51 -0.78 -0.56 -3.18
N THR A 52 -0.04 -0.27 -2.12
CA THR A 52 0.77 0.93 -1.98
C THR A 52 2.23 0.57 -2.17
N LEU A 53 2.90 1.24 -3.09
CA LEU A 53 4.31 1.02 -3.39
C LEU A 53 5.09 2.28 -3.10
N VAL A 54 6.23 2.13 -2.43
CA VAL A 54 7.12 3.26 -2.15
C VAL A 54 8.28 3.23 -3.13
N LEU A 55 8.48 4.34 -3.82
CA LEU A 55 9.51 4.48 -4.84
C LEU A 55 10.46 5.61 -4.47
N CYS A 56 11.62 5.60 -5.10
CA CYS A 56 12.58 6.70 -4.99
C CYS A 56 12.89 7.23 -6.38
N GLY A 57 12.66 8.52 -6.59
CA GLY A 57 12.98 9.20 -7.83
C GLY A 57 14.33 9.90 -7.76
N ASP A 58 14.92 10.14 -8.92
CA ASP A 58 16.24 10.78 -9.00
C ASP A 58 16.19 12.28 -8.67
N LYS A 59 15.02 12.91 -8.78
CA LYS A 59 14.86 14.35 -8.51
C LYS A 59 14.05 14.66 -7.24
N THR A 60 12.96 13.93 -7.01
CA THR A 60 12.05 14.21 -5.90
C THR A 60 12.36 13.46 -4.61
N GLY A 61 13.19 12.40 -4.67
CA GLY A 61 13.34 11.47 -3.56
C GLY A 61 12.16 10.52 -3.47
N HIS A 62 11.75 10.16 -2.27
CA HIS A 62 10.70 9.16 -2.06
C HIS A 62 9.31 9.68 -2.45
N PHE A 63 8.53 8.83 -3.07
CA PHE A 63 7.12 9.06 -3.36
C PHE A 63 6.37 7.73 -3.37
N VAL A 64 5.03 7.81 -3.41
CA VAL A 64 4.17 6.64 -3.26
C VAL A 64 3.29 6.49 -4.49
N CYS A 65 3.12 5.25 -4.94
CA CYS A 65 2.15 4.88 -5.98
C CYS A 65 1.12 3.93 -5.38
N VAL A 66 -0.16 4.22 -5.59
CA VAL A 66 -1.26 3.33 -5.22
C VAL A 66 -1.85 2.80 -6.52
N ILE A 67 -1.80 1.48 -6.69
CA ILE A 67 -2.25 0.82 -7.92
C ILE A 67 -3.13 -0.39 -7.59
N PRO A 68 -3.96 -0.87 -8.55
CA PRO A 68 -4.69 -2.11 -8.34
C PRO A 68 -3.75 -3.25 -8.00
N GLY A 69 -4.15 -4.11 -7.06
CA GLY A 69 -3.29 -5.16 -6.53
C GLY A 69 -2.80 -6.19 -7.54
N CYS A 70 -3.54 -6.37 -8.64
CA CYS A 70 -3.18 -7.29 -9.71
C CYS A 70 -2.24 -6.69 -10.76
N CYS A 71 -1.94 -5.40 -10.66
CA CYS A 71 -1.11 -4.69 -11.63
C CYS A 71 0.32 -4.50 -11.14
N GLU A 72 1.21 -4.23 -12.07
CA GLU A 72 2.58 -3.84 -11.75
C GLU A 72 2.77 -2.36 -12.08
N VAL A 73 3.63 -1.68 -11.30
CA VAL A 73 3.90 -0.27 -11.55
C VAL A 73 4.75 -0.11 -12.81
N ASP A 74 4.34 0.81 -13.69
CA ASP A 74 5.15 1.21 -14.84
C ASP A 74 6.12 2.30 -14.37
N LEU A 75 7.38 1.93 -14.16
CA LEU A 75 8.39 2.83 -13.61
C LEU A 75 8.63 4.06 -14.49
N LYS A 76 8.53 3.90 -15.80
CA LYS A 76 8.72 5.03 -16.73
C LYS A 76 7.59 6.05 -16.60
N LYS A 77 6.34 5.58 -16.55
CA LYS A 77 5.18 6.45 -16.34
C LYS A 77 5.20 7.09 -14.95
N ALA A 78 5.55 6.31 -13.92
CA ALA A 78 5.66 6.82 -12.57
C ALA A 78 6.70 7.94 -12.46
N ALA A 79 7.86 7.77 -13.09
CA ALA A 79 8.88 8.78 -13.14
C ALA A 79 8.38 10.06 -13.84
N LYS A 80 7.75 9.90 -14.99
CA LYS A 80 7.23 11.04 -15.77
C LYS A 80 6.17 11.83 -14.99
N VAL A 81 5.21 11.13 -14.39
CA VAL A 81 4.11 11.77 -13.65
C VAL A 81 4.61 12.48 -12.40
N SER A 82 5.62 11.91 -11.73
CA SER A 82 6.20 12.50 -10.51
C SER A 82 7.23 13.59 -10.77
N GLY A 83 7.59 13.84 -12.03
CA GLY A 83 8.59 14.84 -12.37
C GLY A 83 10.02 14.34 -12.27
N ASN A 84 10.23 13.04 -12.30
CA ASN A 84 11.55 12.41 -12.28
C ASN A 84 11.97 11.95 -13.67
N LYS A 85 13.26 11.81 -13.88
CA LYS A 85 13.80 11.21 -15.07
C LYS A 85 13.74 9.70 -14.99
N LYS A 86 13.99 9.16 -13.80
CA LYS A 86 13.89 7.73 -13.51
C LYS A 86 13.52 7.52 -12.03
N CYS A 87 12.95 6.37 -11.75
CA CYS A 87 12.62 5.96 -10.37
C CYS A 87 12.70 4.46 -10.24
N ASP A 88 12.82 3.99 -9.01
CA ASP A 88 12.85 2.57 -8.66
C ASP A 88 12.11 2.32 -7.37
N LEU A 89 11.67 1.08 -7.16
CA LEU A 89 11.14 0.64 -5.87
C LEU A 89 12.25 0.68 -4.83
N ILE A 90 11.94 1.12 -3.62
CA ILE A 90 12.93 1.12 -2.54
C ILE A 90 13.22 -0.33 -2.10
N PRO A 91 14.44 -0.61 -1.58
CA PRO A 91 14.73 -1.91 -0.99
C PRO A 91 13.76 -2.19 0.17
N MET A 92 13.31 -3.44 0.30
CA MET A 92 12.36 -3.84 1.34
C MET A 92 12.86 -3.50 2.76
N LYS A 93 14.17 -3.60 3.00
CA LYS A 93 14.79 -3.29 4.29
C LYS A 93 14.63 -1.84 4.71
N GLU A 94 14.35 -0.94 3.77
CA GLU A 94 14.17 0.49 4.05
C GLU A 94 12.71 0.85 4.33
N LEU A 95 11.78 -0.05 4.06
CA LEU A 95 10.35 0.24 4.16
C LEU A 95 9.92 0.61 5.57
N LEU A 96 10.24 -0.24 6.55
CA LEU A 96 9.84 -0.01 7.93
C LEU A 96 10.46 1.26 8.53
N PRO A 97 11.80 1.50 8.42
CA PRO A 97 12.38 2.73 8.95
C PRO A 97 11.81 4.00 8.33
N LEU A 98 11.45 3.93 7.04
CA LEU A 98 10.94 5.10 6.31
C LEU A 98 9.47 5.36 6.56
N THR A 99 8.64 4.33 6.57
CA THR A 99 7.17 4.47 6.59
C THR A 99 6.51 4.07 7.89
N GLY A 100 7.16 3.27 8.71
CA GLY A 100 6.55 2.66 9.89
C GLY A 100 5.67 1.44 9.57
N TYR A 101 5.60 1.03 8.31
CA TYR A 101 4.84 -0.14 7.86
C TYR A 101 5.76 -1.24 7.38
N ILE A 102 5.31 -2.49 7.52
CA ILE A 102 5.99 -3.65 6.94
C ILE A 102 5.29 -4.03 5.63
N ARG A 103 5.95 -4.90 4.86
CA ARG A 103 5.37 -5.45 3.65
C ARG A 103 4.11 -6.27 3.97
N GLY A 104 3.09 -6.11 3.14
CA GLY A 104 1.85 -6.89 3.25
C GLY A 104 0.63 -6.19 3.79
#